data_62dbcd827c195b7d0e9047ecfcdd3d15
#
_entry.id   62dbcd827c195b7d0e9047ecfcdd3d15
#
_cell.length_a   1.000
_cell.length_b   1.000
_cell.length_c   1.000
_cell.angle_alpha   90.00
_cell.angle_beta   90.00
_cell.angle_gamma   90.00
#
_symmetry.space_group_name_H-M   'P 1'
#
loop_
_entity.id
_entity.type
_entity.pdbx_description
1 polymer ?
#
loop_
_entity_poly.entity_id
_entity_poly.type
_entity_poly.pdbx_seq_one_letter_code
_entity_poly.pdbx_strand_id
1 'polypeptide(L)'
;SGISQDEKEVLDCMSVFPEKISIEEIELLMKGMDRLTLLKILERLQEGFLIKEVLVGWNVYYKFVHRIFQEYIYEKQSNGKKQLYHKMLAAYYEAQAEQDFTVLPLVVYHYDKCHDQVKAYQYQIRYLKEFYTVINENFPVLHTEASDFGDDFGVMAEAAKMLELAEDVINLKDDSREIRQMKMEMHYIKGRYDIAMGDYDSGIANIEKSIFLAQKLNAHKNLLACYKQQVFHGIQRE
;
A
#
# COMPACT_ATOMS: atom_id res chain seq x y z
N SER A 1 5.38 38.95 7.64
CA SER A 1 4.00 38.53 7.99
C SER A 1 4.00 37.05 8.31
N GLY A 2 3.34 36.68 9.42
CA GLY A 2 3.27 35.27 9.82
C GLY A 2 2.31 34.52 8.90
N ILE A 3 2.39 33.17 8.96
CA ILE A 3 1.49 32.26 8.25
C ILE A 3 0.07 32.44 8.79
N SER A 4 -0.92 32.58 7.92
CA SER A 4 -2.34 32.69 8.30
C SER A 4 -2.90 31.38 8.79
N GLN A 5 -4.09 31.39 9.40
CA GLN A 5 -4.74 30.16 9.86
C GLN A 5 -5.08 29.23 8.69
N ASP A 6 -5.58 29.78 7.58
CA ASP A 6 -5.91 28.99 6.38
C ASP A 6 -4.66 28.37 5.74
N GLU A 7 -3.56 29.14 5.64
CA GLU A 7 -2.27 28.62 5.16
C GLU A 7 -1.75 27.50 6.06
N LYS A 8 -1.90 27.62 7.37
CA LYS A 8 -1.54 26.56 8.31
C LYS A 8 -2.39 25.30 8.10
N GLU A 9 -3.68 25.44 7.89
CA GLU A 9 -4.57 24.32 7.66
C GLU A 9 -4.24 23.58 6.36
N VAL A 10 -3.90 24.30 5.28
CA VAL A 10 -3.43 23.72 4.03
C VAL A 10 -2.10 22.95 4.23
N LEU A 11 -1.15 23.56 4.95
CA LEU A 11 0.12 22.87 5.28
C LEU A 11 -0.10 21.61 6.15
N ASP A 12 -1.03 21.67 7.10
CA ASP A 12 -1.41 20.51 7.91
C ASP A 12 -1.96 19.38 7.03
N CYS A 13 -2.86 19.68 6.08
CA CYS A 13 -3.37 18.71 5.11
C CYS A 13 -2.25 18.13 4.25
N MET A 14 -1.38 18.98 3.70
CA MET A 14 -0.31 18.53 2.84
C MET A 14 0.70 17.63 3.57
N SER A 15 0.89 17.83 4.88
CA SER A 15 1.91 17.10 5.65
C SER A 15 1.61 15.62 5.86
N VAL A 16 0.36 15.17 5.67
CA VAL A 16 -0.03 13.75 5.82
C VAL A 16 0.32 12.89 4.60
N PHE A 17 0.80 13.49 3.52
CA PHE A 17 1.20 12.77 2.31
C PHE A 17 2.70 12.44 2.34
N PRO A 18 3.10 11.26 1.88
CA PRO A 18 4.50 10.85 1.92
C PRO A 18 5.40 11.69 1.00
N GLU A 19 4.90 12.12 -0.17
CA GLU A 19 5.72 12.82 -1.16
C GLU A 19 5.06 14.06 -1.74
N LYS A 20 3.95 13.90 -2.43
CA LYS A 20 3.26 14.95 -3.19
C LYS A 20 1.76 14.77 -3.10
N ILE A 21 1.03 15.85 -3.29
CA ILE A 21 -0.43 15.91 -3.18
C ILE A 21 -1.00 16.66 -4.38
N SER A 22 -2.11 16.20 -4.92
CA SER A 22 -2.90 16.92 -5.91
C SER A 22 -3.84 17.94 -5.26
N ILE A 23 -4.36 18.87 -6.05
CA ILE A 23 -5.34 19.83 -5.56
C ILE A 23 -6.65 19.15 -5.15
N GLU A 24 -7.04 18.10 -5.85
CA GLU A 24 -8.25 17.30 -5.57
C GLU A 24 -8.18 16.64 -4.18
N GLU A 25 -7.02 16.17 -3.81
CA GLU A 25 -6.78 15.56 -2.48
C GLU A 25 -6.79 16.63 -1.37
N ILE A 26 -6.25 17.82 -1.64
CA ILE A 26 -6.35 18.92 -0.68
C ILE A 26 -7.82 19.34 -0.51
N GLU A 27 -8.57 19.50 -1.59
CA GLU A 27 -10.00 19.83 -1.56
C GLU A 27 -10.82 18.79 -0.77
N LEU A 28 -10.49 17.51 -0.91
CA LEU A 28 -11.12 16.43 -0.14
C LEU A 28 -10.97 16.67 1.37
N LEU A 29 -9.80 17.10 1.82
CA LEU A 29 -9.50 17.31 3.24
C LEU A 29 -10.00 18.67 3.74
N MET A 30 -9.99 19.68 2.86
CA MET A 30 -10.37 21.08 3.16
C MET A 30 -11.83 21.38 2.81
N LYS A 31 -12.76 20.50 3.26
CA LYS A 31 -14.19 20.67 2.96
C LYS A 31 -14.69 22.04 3.34
N GLY A 32 -15.23 22.77 2.34
CA GLY A 32 -15.80 24.10 2.53
C GLY A 32 -14.91 25.27 2.03
N MET A 33 -13.66 25.00 1.65
CA MET A 33 -12.80 25.95 0.97
C MET A 33 -13.03 25.85 -0.55
N ASP A 34 -13.29 26.97 -1.20
CA ASP A 34 -13.42 26.97 -2.66
C ASP A 34 -12.05 26.86 -3.35
N ARG A 35 -12.04 26.29 -4.54
CA ARG A 35 -10.81 25.98 -5.30
C ARG A 35 -9.97 27.24 -5.61
N LEU A 36 -10.60 28.39 -5.89
CA LEU A 36 -9.87 29.61 -6.19
C LEU A 36 -9.16 30.16 -4.94
N THR A 37 -9.80 30.10 -3.78
CA THR A 37 -9.19 30.47 -2.51
C THR A 37 -8.03 29.51 -2.18
N LEU A 38 -8.19 28.23 -2.39
CA LEU A 38 -7.12 27.24 -2.19
C LEU A 38 -5.92 27.52 -3.10
N LEU A 39 -6.14 27.80 -4.39
CA LEU A 39 -5.06 28.15 -5.32
C LEU A 39 -4.29 29.38 -4.87
N LYS A 40 -4.98 30.44 -4.41
CA LYS A 40 -4.32 31.65 -3.87
C LYS A 40 -3.48 31.38 -2.63
N ILE A 41 -3.90 30.43 -1.80
CA ILE A 41 -3.13 30.01 -0.64
C ILE A 41 -1.88 29.25 -1.09
N LEU A 42 -2.03 28.29 -2.02
CA LEU A 42 -0.91 27.54 -2.56
C LEU A 42 0.12 28.46 -3.24
N GLU A 43 -0.31 29.47 -4.02
CA GLU A 43 0.57 30.47 -4.61
C GLU A 43 1.39 31.22 -3.54
N ARG A 44 0.75 31.69 -2.46
CA ARG A 44 1.45 32.39 -1.36
C ARG A 44 2.44 31.46 -0.64
N LEU A 45 2.07 30.20 -0.44
CA LEU A 45 2.96 29.22 0.17
C LEU A 45 4.19 28.91 -0.71
N GLN A 46 4.01 28.98 -2.05
CA GLN A 46 5.12 28.86 -3.02
C GLN A 46 6.00 30.12 -2.98
N GLU A 47 5.43 31.32 -2.98
CA GLU A 47 6.18 32.57 -2.83
C GLU A 47 6.99 32.60 -1.53
N GLY A 48 6.46 31.98 -0.46
CA GLY A 48 7.14 31.79 0.81
C GLY A 48 8.19 30.67 0.82
N PHE A 49 8.42 29.97 -0.29
CA PHE A 49 9.34 28.82 -0.41
C PHE A 49 9.05 27.65 0.56
N LEU A 50 7.79 27.53 1.02
CA LEU A 50 7.39 26.45 1.91
C LEU A 50 7.03 25.18 1.12
N ILE A 51 6.38 25.39 -0.03
CA ILE A 51 6.01 24.32 -0.95
C ILE A 51 6.48 24.65 -2.37
N LYS A 52 6.45 23.66 -3.24
CA LYS A 52 6.68 23.85 -4.68
C LYS A 52 5.71 23.01 -5.49
N GLU A 53 5.39 23.50 -6.66
CA GLU A 53 4.64 22.80 -7.69
C GLU A 53 5.55 21.81 -8.43
N VAL A 54 5.01 20.65 -8.80
CA VAL A 54 5.68 19.60 -9.56
C VAL A 54 4.74 19.08 -10.62
N LEU A 55 5.18 19.10 -11.87
CA LEU A 55 4.46 18.50 -12.99
C LEU A 55 4.85 17.03 -13.14
N VAL A 56 3.84 16.16 -13.23
CA VAL A 56 4.02 14.74 -13.57
C VAL A 56 3.07 14.41 -14.72
N GLY A 57 3.63 14.30 -15.92
CA GLY A 57 2.85 14.28 -17.14
C GLY A 57 2.08 15.60 -17.30
N TRP A 58 0.77 15.54 -17.36
CA TRP A 58 -0.13 16.71 -17.47
C TRP A 58 -0.76 17.13 -16.13
N ASN A 59 -0.43 16.40 -15.03
CA ASN A 59 -1.01 16.64 -13.71
C ASN A 59 -0.09 17.50 -12.86
N VAL A 60 -0.71 18.44 -12.13
CA VAL A 60 -0.05 19.34 -11.19
C VAL A 60 -0.14 18.75 -9.78
N TYR A 61 0.99 18.67 -9.12
CA TYR A 61 1.11 18.27 -7.73
C TYR A 61 1.87 19.33 -6.93
N TYR A 62 1.66 19.32 -5.63
CA TYR A 62 2.36 20.17 -4.68
C TYR A 62 3.13 19.32 -3.70
N LYS A 63 4.32 19.77 -3.28
CA LYS A 63 5.10 19.14 -2.23
C LYS A 63 5.87 20.15 -1.40
N PHE A 64 6.23 19.79 -0.20
CA PHE A 64 7.12 20.60 0.63
C PHE A 64 8.49 20.78 -0.03
N VAL A 65 9.09 21.98 0.11
CA VAL A 65 10.46 22.22 -0.34
C VAL A 65 11.43 21.46 0.55
N HIS A 66 11.16 21.40 1.86
CA HIS A 66 12.00 20.74 2.86
C HIS A 66 11.21 19.68 3.63
N ARG A 67 11.67 18.43 3.56
CA ARG A 67 11.04 17.30 4.26
C ARG A 67 11.01 17.48 5.77
N ILE A 68 12.06 18.04 6.36
CA ILE A 68 12.12 18.32 7.81
C ILE A 68 10.99 19.25 8.24
N PHE A 69 10.62 20.23 7.40
CA PHE A 69 9.52 21.14 7.70
C PHE A 69 8.16 20.41 7.61
N GLN A 70 7.98 19.53 6.64
CA GLN A 70 6.81 18.66 6.54
C GLN A 70 6.65 17.80 7.79
N GLU A 71 7.71 17.11 8.20
CA GLU A 71 7.73 16.26 9.39
C GLU A 71 7.42 17.07 10.65
N TYR A 72 7.97 18.27 10.79
CA TYR A 72 7.68 19.17 11.91
C TYR A 72 6.18 19.55 11.96
N ILE A 73 5.58 19.94 10.81
CA ILE A 73 4.15 20.27 10.75
C ILE A 73 3.31 19.05 11.10
N TYR A 74 3.62 17.89 10.53
CA TYR A 74 2.93 16.64 10.83
C TYR A 74 2.96 16.31 12.32
N GLU A 75 4.12 16.39 12.97
CA GLU A 75 4.28 16.08 14.40
C GLU A 75 3.55 17.06 15.31
N LYS A 76 3.38 18.31 14.90
CA LYS A 76 2.64 19.33 15.66
C LYS A 76 1.13 19.16 15.63
N GLN A 77 0.60 18.37 14.72
CA GLN A 77 -0.84 18.10 14.68
C GLN A 77 -1.29 17.19 15.81
N SER A 78 -2.54 17.37 16.24
CA SER A 78 -3.16 16.43 17.18
C SER A 78 -3.34 15.05 16.51
N ASN A 79 -3.23 13.99 17.30
CA ASN A 79 -3.43 12.62 16.80
C ASN A 79 -4.81 12.43 16.17
N GLY A 80 -5.85 13.05 16.75
CA GLY A 80 -7.19 12.98 16.18
C GLY A 80 -7.30 13.61 14.79
N LYS A 81 -6.60 14.73 14.54
CA LYS A 81 -6.56 15.37 13.21
C LYS A 81 -5.80 14.50 12.21
N LYS A 82 -4.64 13.98 12.58
CA LYS A 82 -3.88 13.02 11.75
C LYS A 82 -4.74 11.81 11.35
N GLN A 83 -5.36 11.16 12.34
CA GLN A 83 -6.22 9.99 12.10
C GLN A 83 -7.40 10.31 11.18
N LEU A 84 -8.04 11.47 11.37
CA LEU A 84 -9.15 11.88 10.52
C LEU A 84 -8.70 12.03 9.05
N TYR A 85 -7.61 12.75 8.83
CA TYR A 85 -7.08 12.97 7.48
C TYR A 85 -6.68 11.66 6.81
N HIS A 86 -5.92 10.82 7.50
CA HIS A 86 -5.54 9.52 6.97
C HIS A 86 -6.75 8.63 6.67
N LYS A 87 -7.78 8.63 7.52
CA LYS A 87 -9.01 7.86 7.29
C LYS A 87 -9.78 8.34 6.06
N MET A 88 -9.86 9.67 5.84
CA MET A 88 -10.52 10.23 4.66
C MET A 88 -9.78 9.86 3.38
N LEU A 89 -8.45 9.94 3.39
CA LEU A 89 -7.60 9.57 2.26
C LEU A 89 -7.62 8.07 1.99
N ALA A 90 -7.58 7.25 3.03
CA ALA A 90 -7.71 5.80 2.88
C ALA A 90 -9.01 5.43 2.15
N ALA A 91 -10.14 6.00 2.55
CA ALA A 91 -11.43 5.76 1.90
C ALA A 91 -11.47 6.30 0.44
N TYR A 92 -10.81 7.41 0.17
CA TYR A 92 -10.71 7.99 -1.16
C TYR A 92 -9.92 7.08 -2.12
N TYR A 93 -8.74 6.62 -1.70
CA TYR A 93 -7.93 5.71 -2.50
C TYR A 93 -8.51 4.30 -2.57
N GLU A 94 -9.19 3.83 -1.52
CA GLU A 94 -9.93 2.56 -1.52
C GLU A 94 -10.95 2.51 -2.68
N ALA A 95 -11.68 3.61 -2.89
CA ALA A 95 -12.64 3.70 -3.99
C ALA A 95 -11.97 3.69 -5.38
N GLN A 96 -10.76 4.27 -5.50
CA GLN A 96 -10.00 4.26 -6.76
C GLN A 96 -9.35 2.90 -7.03
N ALA A 97 -8.95 2.17 -5.99
CA ALA A 97 -8.29 0.88 -6.08
C ALA A 97 -9.13 -0.22 -6.75
N GLU A 98 -10.43 0.01 -6.95
CA GLU A 98 -11.29 -0.89 -7.74
C GLU A 98 -10.99 -0.83 -9.25
N GLN A 99 -10.44 0.29 -9.73
CA GLN A 99 -10.12 0.51 -11.15
C GLN A 99 -8.62 0.57 -11.41
N ASP A 100 -7.84 1.00 -10.41
CA ASP A 100 -6.40 1.17 -10.50
C ASP A 100 -5.70 0.60 -9.28
N PHE A 101 -5.12 -0.59 -9.41
CA PHE A 101 -4.38 -1.24 -8.32
C PHE A 101 -3.09 -0.52 -7.93
N THR A 102 -2.58 0.40 -8.76
CA THR A 102 -1.34 1.13 -8.47
C THR A 102 -1.48 2.09 -7.29
N VAL A 103 -2.71 2.43 -6.89
CA VAL A 103 -2.98 3.26 -5.70
C VAL A 103 -3.03 2.46 -4.39
N LEU A 104 -3.00 1.11 -4.45
CA LEU A 104 -3.05 0.26 -3.26
C LEU A 104 -1.98 0.57 -2.21
N PRO A 105 -0.72 0.91 -2.55
CA PRO A 105 0.27 1.33 -1.57
C PRO A 105 -0.17 2.56 -0.75
N LEU A 106 -0.88 3.51 -1.37
CA LEU A 106 -1.44 4.68 -0.67
C LEU A 106 -2.59 4.28 0.27
N VAL A 107 -3.44 3.33 -0.16
CA VAL A 107 -4.50 2.76 0.70
C VAL A 107 -3.88 2.15 1.95
N VAL A 108 -2.86 1.30 1.78
CA VAL A 108 -2.13 0.66 2.88
C VAL A 108 -1.52 1.70 3.81
N TYR A 109 -0.78 2.65 3.26
CA TYR A 109 -0.13 3.71 4.02
C TYR A 109 -1.13 4.48 4.90
N HIS A 110 -2.24 4.91 4.34
CA HIS A 110 -3.20 5.71 5.08
C HIS A 110 -4.00 4.89 6.11
N TYR A 111 -4.32 3.62 5.84
CA TYR A 111 -4.94 2.75 6.85
C TYR A 111 -3.99 2.44 8.00
N ASP A 112 -2.71 2.20 7.74
CA ASP A 112 -1.68 2.03 8.79
C ASP A 112 -1.59 3.27 9.67
N LYS A 113 -1.49 4.45 9.07
CA LYS A 113 -1.39 5.74 9.78
C LYS A 113 -2.63 6.12 10.58
N CYS A 114 -3.82 5.66 10.22
CA CYS A 114 -5.02 5.84 11.05
C CYS A 114 -5.26 4.68 12.03
N HIS A 115 -4.29 3.74 12.16
CA HIS A 115 -4.33 2.58 13.06
C HIS A 115 -5.43 1.54 12.74
N ASP A 116 -5.94 1.53 11.51
CA ASP A 116 -6.79 0.44 11.02
C ASP A 116 -5.91 -0.66 10.38
N GLN A 117 -5.18 -1.35 11.25
CA GLN A 117 -4.21 -2.36 10.83
C GLN A 117 -4.85 -3.51 10.03
N VAL A 118 -6.08 -3.90 10.36
CA VAL A 118 -6.78 -4.99 9.65
C VAL A 118 -6.98 -4.62 8.19
N LYS A 119 -7.48 -3.42 7.92
CA LYS A 119 -7.62 -2.92 6.55
C LYS A 119 -6.28 -2.71 5.86
N ALA A 120 -5.28 -2.15 6.56
CA ALA A 120 -3.95 -1.99 6.01
C ALA A 120 -3.40 -3.33 5.49
N TYR A 121 -3.48 -4.40 6.29
CA TYR A 121 -3.02 -5.74 5.87
C TYR A 121 -3.88 -6.35 4.77
N GLN A 122 -5.20 -6.16 4.80
CA GLN A 122 -6.09 -6.63 3.74
C GLN A 122 -5.67 -6.05 2.37
N TYR A 123 -5.41 -4.76 2.31
CA TYR A 123 -4.98 -4.09 1.08
C TYR A 123 -3.52 -4.39 0.72
N GLN A 124 -2.65 -4.61 1.70
CA GLN A 124 -1.29 -5.09 1.47
C GLN A 124 -1.30 -6.46 0.77
N ILE A 125 -2.10 -7.41 1.27
CA ILE A 125 -2.27 -8.74 0.66
C ILE A 125 -2.85 -8.60 -0.76
N ARG A 126 -3.83 -7.72 -0.96
CA ARG A 126 -4.40 -7.46 -2.29
C ARG A 126 -3.34 -6.91 -3.24
N TYR A 127 -2.56 -5.91 -2.82
CA TYR A 127 -1.48 -5.35 -3.62
C TYR A 127 -0.47 -6.41 -4.06
N LEU A 128 0.01 -7.22 -3.13
CA LEU A 128 0.97 -8.28 -3.42
C LEU A 128 0.38 -9.34 -4.36
N LYS A 129 -0.88 -9.68 -4.20
CA LYS A 129 -1.57 -10.63 -5.08
C LYS A 129 -1.66 -10.11 -6.52
N GLU A 130 -2.07 -8.86 -6.71
CA GLU A 130 -2.14 -8.23 -8.03
C GLU A 130 -0.74 -8.11 -8.65
N PHE A 131 0.24 -7.65 -7.87
CA PHE A 131 1.63 -7.53 -8.30
C PHE A 131 2.20 -8.88 -8.77
N TYR A 132 2.02 -9.95 -7.98
CA TYR A 132 2.46 -11.30 -8.36
C TYR A 132 1.70 -11.86 -9.57
N THR A 133 0.43 -11.51 -9.75
CA THR A 133 -0.34 -11.93 -10.92
C THR A 133 0.22 -11.29 -12.18
N VAL A 134 0.48 -9.98 -12.14
CA VAL A 134 1.07 -9.26 -13.29
C VAL A 134 2.44 -9.80 -13.67
N ILE A 135 3.31 -10.08 -12.69
CA ILE A 135 4.69 -10.53 -12.95
C ILE A 135 4.74 -11.99 -13.39
N ASN A 136 3.95 -12.89 -12.78
CA ASN A 136 4.10 -14.34 -13.00
C ASN A 136 3.12 -14.96 -14.01
N GLU A 137 1.99 -14.34 -14.30
CA GLU A 137 1.05 -14.88 -15.31
C GLU A 137 1.40 -14.45 -16.73
N ASN A 138 2.05 -13.30 -16.88
CA ASN A 138 2.50 -12.83 -18.20
C ASN A 138 3.88 -13.36 -18.62
N PHE A 139 4.65 -13.89 -17.69
CA PHE A 139 5.96 -14.48 -17.97
C PHE A 139 6.06 -15.84 -17.26
N PRO A 140 5.75 -16.97 -17.95
CA PRO A 140 6.24 -18.26 -17.50
C PRO A 140 7.76 -18.12 -17.43
N VAL A 141 8.34 -18.32 -16.25
CA VAL A 141 9.77 -18.13 -15.98
C VAL A 141 10.58 -19.04 -16.90
N LEU A 142 10.87 -18.57 -18.09
CA LEU A 142 12.08 -18.94 -18.80
C LEU A 142 13.19 -18.19 -18.07
N HIS A 143 14.17 -18.94 -17.56
CA HIS A 143 15.35 -18.46 -16.84
C HIS A 143 15.93 -17.19 -17.50
N THR A 144 15.44 -16.03 -17.16
CA THR A 144 16.11 -14.76 -17.40
C THR A 144 16.93 -14.49 -16.15
N GLU A 145 18.21 -14.24 -16.35
CA GLU A 145 19.12 -13.90 -15.27
C GLU A 145 18.53 -12.74 -14.44
N ALA A 146 18.67 -12.80 -13.13
CA ALA A 146 18.12 -11.84 -12.16
C ALA A 146 18.52 -10.37 -12.40
N SER A 147 19.36 -10.11 -13.39
CA SER A 147 19.84 -8.79 -13.79
C SER A 147 18.84 -7.95 -14.61
N ASP A 148 17.78 -8.56 -15.16
CA ASP A 148 16.84 -7.84 -16.03
C ASP A 148 15.61 -7.27 -15.30
N PHE A 149 15.42 -7.66 -14.05
CA PHE A 149 14.36 -7.14 -13.17
C PHE A 149 15.03 -6.20 -12.15
N GLY A 150 15.37 -4.97 -12.53
CA GLY A 150 15.88 -3.94 -11.63
C GLY A 150 15.24 -3.94 -10.23
N ASP A 151 15.08 -2.90 -9.52
CA ASP A 151 14.55 -2.73 -8.14
C ASP A 151 13.33 -3.58 -7.69
N ASP A 152 12.70 -4.37 -8.57
CA ASP A 152 11.53 -5.22 -8.28
C ASP A 152 11.80 -6.28 -7.19
N PHE A 153 13.03 -6.81 -7.08
CA PHE A 153 13.40 -7.72 -6.01
C PHE A 153 13.48 -7.03 -4.64
N GLY A 154 13.87 -5.76 -4.59
CA GLY A 154 13.87 -4.96 -3.37
C GLY A 154 12.44 -4.76 -2.85
N VAL A 155 11.51 -4.44 -3.73
CA VAL A 155 10.07 -4.30 -3.41
C VAL A 155 9.48 -5.63 -2.93
N MET A 156 9.86 -6.76 -3.52
CA MET A 156 9.40 -8.08 -3.11
C MET A 156 9.93 -8.49 -1.72
N ALA A 157 11.20 -8.18 -1.42
CA ALA A 157 11.80 -8.46 -0.11
C ALA A 157 11.17 -7.60 0.99
N GLU A 158 10.90 -6.33 0.70
CA GLU A 158 10.21 -5.43 1.63
C GLU A 158 8.76 -5.86 1.87
N ALA A 159 8.08 -6.31 0.81
CA ALA A 159 6.75 -6.87 0.89
C ALA A 159 6.68 -8.17 1.70
N ALA A 160 7.66 -9.06 1.57
CA ALA A 160 7.76 -10.28 2.38
C ALA A 160 7.99 -9.96 3.86
N LYS A 161 8.87 -8.99 4.17
CA LYS A 161 9.07 -8.50 5.55
C LYS A 161 7.82 -7.87 6.13
N MET A 162 7.07 -7.12 5.33
CA MET A 162 5.77 -6.57 5.74
C MET A 162 4.73 -7.68 6.00
N LEU A 163 4.77 -8.78 5.24
CA LEU A 163 3.91 -9.94 5.50
C LEU A 163 4.25 -10.65 6.81
N GLU A 164 5.52 -10.73 7.20
CA GLU A 164 5.93 -11.30 8.49
C GLU A 164 5.42 -10.46 9.66
N LEU A 165 5.56 -9.14 9.57
CA LEU A 165 5.02 -8.21 10.58
C LEU A 165 3.47 -8.28 10.63
N ALA A 166 2.82 -8.47 9.47
CA ALA A 166 1.38 -8.67 9.39
C ALA A 166 0.93 -9.98 10.03
N GLU A 167 1.72 -11.05 9.91
CA GLU A 167 1.43 -12.37 10.51
C GLU A 167 1.30 -12.25 12.02
N ASP A 168 2.21 -11.54 12.69
CA ASP A 168 2.19 -11.35 14.14
C ASP A 168 0.92 -10.61 14.59
N VAL A 169 0.53 -9.55 13.90
CA VAL A 169 -0.66 -8.77 14.25
C VAL A 169 -1.96 -9.53 13.94
N ILE A 170 -2.03 -10.23 12.82
CA ILE A 170 -3.19 -11.05 12.44
C ILE A 170 -3.34 -12.24 13.40
N ASN A 171 -2.23 -12.81 13.90
CA ASN A 171 -2.27 -13.92 14.86
C ASN A 171 -2.78 -13.49 16.25
N LEU A 172 -2.69 -12.21 16.61
CA LEU A 172 -3.24 -11.64 17.84
C LEU A 172 -4.74 -11.30 17.76
N LYS A 173 -5.36 -11.40 16.57
CA LYS A 173 -6.77 -11.10 16.35
C LYS A 173 -7.64 -12.35 16.48
N ASP A 174 -8.94 -12.11 16.71
CA ASP A 174 -9.94 -13.17 16.75
C ASP A 174 -9.92 -14.02 15.47
N ASP A 175 -10.20 -15.31 15.61
CA ASP A 175 -10.20 -16.28 14.51
C ASP A 175 -11.49 -16.18 13.66
N SER A 176 -11.80 -14.95 13.20
CA SER A 176 -12.93 -14.69 12.31
C SER A 176 -12.71 -15.30 10.92
N ARG A 177 -13.80 -15.43 10.14
CA ARG A 177 -13.70 -15.92 8.76
C ARG A 177 -12.81 -15.03 7.91
N GLU A 178 -12.89 -13.71 8.10
CA GLU A 178 -12.08 -12.72 7.37
C GLU A 178 -10.59 -12.86 7.71
N ILE A 179 -10.26 -13.02 9.00
CA ILE A 179 -8.88 -13.24 9.44
C ILE A 179 -8.31 -14.56 8.87
N ARG A 180 -9.11 -15.63 8.86
CA ARG A 180 -8.68 -16.90 8.23
C ARG A 180 -8.48 -16.76 6.73
N GLN A 181 -9.29 -15.97 6.06
CA GLN A 181 -9.12 -15.69 4.63
C GLN A 181 -7.82 -14.91 4.37
N MET A 182 -7.53 -13.88 5.17
CA MET A 182 -6.28 -13.13 5.08
C MET A 182 -5.05 -14.04 5.34
N LYS A 183 -5.08 -14.89 6.36
CA LYS A 183 -4.03 -15.87 6.64
C LYS A 183 -3.81 -16.83 5.45
N MET A 184 -4.89 -17.33 4.86
CA MET A 184 -4.83 -18.19 3.68
C MET A 184 -4.13 -17.52 2.50
N GLU A 185 -4.51 -16.28 2.17
CA GLU A 185 -3.92 -15.53 1.07
C GLU A 185 -2.46 -15.16 1.36
N MET A 186 -2.15 -14.76 2.58
CA MET A 186 -0.79 -14.46 3.04
C MET A 186 0.13 -15.68 2.88
N HIS A 187 -0.27 -16.86 3.37
CA HIS A 187 0.52 -18.07 3.20
C HIS A 187 0.70 -18.45 1.73
N TYR A 188 -0.30 -18.26 0.89
CA TYR A 188 -0.17 -18.46 -0.54
C TYR A 188 0.89 -17.56 -1.17
N ILE A 189 0.86 -16.25 -0.86
CA ILE A 189 1.81 -15.27 -1.39
C ILE A 189 3.22 -15.56 -0.87
N LYS A 190 3.37 -15.80 0.45
CA LYS A 190 4.66 -16.13 1.06
C LYS A 190 5.25 -17.40 0.45
N GLY A 191 4.43 -18.44 0.27
CA GLY A 191 4.87 -19.67 -0.37
C GLY A 191 5.37 -19.49 -1.79
N ARG A 192 4.70 -18.65 -2.59
CA ARG A 192 5.18 -18.30 -3.94
C ARG A 192 6.49 -17.52 -3.92
N TYR A 193 6.61 -16.57 -2.99
CA TYR A 193 7.83 -15.79 -2.81
C TYR A 193 9.01 -16.69 -2.44
N ASP A 194 8.86 -17.55 -1.43
CA ASP A 194 9.90 -18.47 -0.97
C ASP A 194 10.37 -19.38 -2.11
N ILE A 195 9.42 -19.94 -2.90
CA ILE A 195 9.73 -20.74 -4.08
C ILE A 195 10.53 -19.93 -5.11
N ALA A 196 10.14 -18.70 -5.41
CA ALA A 196 10.82 -17.83 -6.36
C ALA A 196 12.23 -17.47 -5.90
N MET A 197 12.47 -17.37 -4.58
CA MET A 197 13.78 -17.11 -3.99
C MET A 197 14.63 -18.39 -3.81
N GLY A 198 14.11 -19.55 -4.20
CA GLY A 198 14.82 -20.83 -4.12
C GLY A 198 14.68 -21.56 -2.77
N ASP A 199 13.94 -21.01 -1.81
CA ASP A 199 13.61 -21.69 -0.55
C ASP A 199 12.35 -22.54 -0.74
N TYR A 200 12.54 -23.68 -1.39
CA TYR A 200 11.45 -24.56 -1.78
C TYR A 200 10.74 -25.20 -0.59
N ASP A 201 11.46 -25.55 0.48
CA ASP A 201 10.89 -26.24 1.63
C ASP A 201 9.97 -25.31 2.42
N SER A 202 10.40 -24.07 2.69
CA SER A 202 9.57 -23.04 3.31
C SER A 202 8.38 -22.68 2.41
N GLY A 203 8.62 -22.59 1.10
CA GLY A 203 7.59 -22.26 0.13
C GLY A 203 6.48 -23.29 0.09
N ILE A 204 6.81 -24.57 -0.01
CA ILE A 204 5.82 -25.67 0.00
C ILE A 204 5.09 -25.73 1.34
N ALA A 205 5.79 -25.57 2.47
CA ALA A 205 5.14 -25.55 3.78
C ALA A 205 4.10 -24.42 3.91
N ASN A 206 4.38 -23.24 3.35
CA ASN A 206 3.43 -22.15 3.31
C ASN A 206 2.24 -22.43 2.36
N ILE A 207 2.47 -23.01 1.19
CA ILE A 207 1.39 -23.44 0.28
C ILE A 207 0.47 -24.47 0.97
N GLU A 208 1.00 -25.43 1.71
CA GLU A 208 0.21 -26.42 2.47
C GLU A 208 -0.65 -25.80 3.56
N LYS A 209 -0.11 -24.80 4.29
CA LYS A 209 -0.91 -24.01 5.25
C LYS A 209 -2.06 -23.28 4.55
N SER A 210 -1.81 -22.71 3.37
CA SER A 210 -2.85 -22.07 2.57
C SER A 210 -3.93 -23.08 2.12
N ILE A 211 -3.53 -24.29 1.66
CA ILE A 211 -4.46 -25.38 1.29
C ILE A 211 -5.36 -25.74 2.47
N PHE A 212 -4.77 -25.94 3.66
CA PHE A 212 -5.53 -26.29 4.85
C PHE A 212 -6.59 -25.25 5.19
N LEU A 213 -6.24 -23.95 5.13
CA LEU A 213 -7.18 -22.87 5.37
C LEU A 213 -8.23 -22.76 4.25
N ALA A 214 -7.84 -22.93 2.99
CA ALA A 214 -8.73 -22.92 1.86
C ALA A 214 -9.81 -24.02 1.93
N GLN A 215 -9.42 -25.22 2.37
CA GLN A 215 -10.36 -26.32 2.62
C GLN A 215 -11.37 -25.96 3.69
N LYS A 216 -10.92 -25.41 4.84
CA LYS A 216 -11.79 -24.98 5.94
C LYS A 216 -12.76 -23.85 5.53
N LEU A 217 -12.35 -22.99 4.61
CA LEU A 217 -13.13 -21.87 4.11
C LEU A 217 -14.03 -22.23 2.92
N ASN A 218 -13.90 -23.42 2.34
CA ASN A 218 -14.49 -23.84 1.06
C ASN A 218 -14.09 -22.89 -0.09
N ALA A 219 -12.85 -22.42 -0.09
CA ALA A 219 -12.31 -21.46 -1.06
C ALA A 219 -11.72 -22.19 -2.29
N HIS A 220 -12.57 -22.75 -3.14
CA HIS A 220 -12.18 -23.61 -4.26
C HIS A 220 -11.21 -22.98 -5.25
N LYS A 221 -11.34 -21.67 -5.54
CA LYS A 221 -10.41 -20.94 -6.42
C LYS A 221 -8.99 -20.89 -5.85
N ASN A 222 -8.86 -20.63 -4.55
CA ASN A 222 -7.58 -20.60 -3.86
C ASN A 222 -6.96 -22.00 -3.76
N LEU A 223 -7.78 -23.03 -3.52
CA LEU A 223 -7.35 -24.43 -3.56
C LEU A 223 -6.75 -24.80 -4.90
N LEU A 224 -7.43 -24.47 -6.00
CA LEU A 224 -6.94 -24.72 -7.34
C LEU A 224 -5.61 -24.00 -7.61
N ALA A 225 -5.49 -22.75 -7.17
CA ALA A 225 -4.26 -21.97 -7.30
C ALA A 225 -3.09 -22.61 -6.53
N CYS A 226 -3.32 -23.08 -5.30
CA CYS A 226 -2.32 -23.78 -4.50
C CYS A 226 -1.86 -25.09 -5.16
N TYR A 227 -2.79 -25.93 -5.61
CA TYR A 227 -2.43 -27.20 -6.29
C TYR A 227 -1.68 -26.95 -7.59
N LYS A 228 -2.04 -25.91 -8.35
CA LYS A 228 -1.28 -25.49 -9.55
C LYS A 228 0.18 -25.19 -9.21
N GLN A 229 0.45 -24.51 -8.10
CA GLN A 229 1.82 -24.24 -7.64
C GLN A 229 2.57 -25.52 -7.26
N GLN A 230 1.93 -26.45 -6.57
CA GLN A 230 2.56 -27.71 -6.21
C GLN A 230 2.91 -28.56 -7.44
N VAL A 231 2.01 -28.64 -8.43
CA VAL A 231 2.28 -29.35 -9.69
C VAL A 231 3.42 -28.69 -10.47
N PHE A 232 3.41 -27.36 -10.56
CA PHE A 232 4.45 -26.60 -11.27
C PHE A 232 5.82 -26.84 -10.64
N HIS A 233 5.88 -26.85 -9.31
CA HIS A 233 7.11 -27.13 -8.57
C HIS A 233 7.57 -28.60 -8.71
N GLY A 234 6.65 -29.56 -8.71
CA GLY A 234 6.97 -30.97 -8.95
C GLY A 234 7.62 -31.20 -10.31
N ILE A 235 7.15 -30.51 -11.35
CA ILE A 235 7.72 -30.59 -12.71
C ILE A 235 9.13 -29.95 -12.78
N GLN A 236 9.43 -28.94 -11.99
CA GLN A 236 10.74 -28.29 -11.99
C GLN A 236 11.83 -29.08 -11.24
N ARG A 237 11.45 -30.04 -10.39
CA ARG A 237 12.39 -30.89 -9.64
C ARG A 237 12.82 -32.17 -10.40
N GLU A 238 12.14 -32.55 -11.47
CA GLU A 238 12.53 -33.65 -12.38
C GLU A 238 13.46 -33.15 -13.49
#